data_6e1355bb080f47720ff63653b9505f42
#
_entry.id   6e1355bb080f47720ff63653b9505f42
#
_cell.length_a   1.000
_cell.length_b   1.000
_cell.length_c   1.000
_cell.angle_alpha   90.00
_cell.angle_beta   90.00
_cell.angle_gamma   90.00
#
_symmetry.space_group_name_H-M   'P 1'
#
loop_
_entity.id
_entity.type
_entity.pdbx_description
1 polymer ?
#
loop_
_entity_poly.entity_id
_entity_poly.type
_entity_poly.pdbx_seq_one_letter_code
_entity_poly.pdbx_strand_id
1 'polypeptide(L)'
;MNYDTVAAISTAQGEGGIGVIRISGDDALQIADKVFNSVSGKKVTEMKGYMASFGKISENGEDIDEAVALVFKAPHSYTGEDVVELSCHGGLYITKRVLRAVLNAGAVPAQAGEFTKRAFLNGKIDLTEAEAVIDIISAKSRGAARSALCVKEGALRKKIDGVKNDLLLMAAHLSAWADYPEEDIAEVTADSVIETCDNAIKCFKSLLDSYDCGQAVKKGIDTVIAGRPNVGKSTLMNLLSGYEKSIVTDIPGTTRDIVEDTVTVGDVVLNLSDTAGLRDTDDTVEKIGVDRARKRLEQCGLLLAVFDNSRELDEDDYALIESAKLVPSIAVINKTDLDNKLDIEYISKNIKYIVYISAISGDGRDELTKAVEKIAGTQNFNPSEGVLSNERQRIAVKNALDSVIEAMNALKCGMTFDAVTVSIEDAISHLLELTGERTSDEVVDRVFHNFCVGK
;
A
#
# COMPACT_ATOMS: atom_id res chain seq x y z
N MET A 1 -29.38 5.96 -7.06
CA MET A 1 -28.89 7.28 -7.51
C MET A 1 -28.55 7.12 -8.99
N ASN A 2 -29.10 7.92 -9.89
CA ASN A 2 -28.66 7.93 -11.29
C ASN A 2 -27.35 8.71 -11.33
N TYR A 3 -26.25 8.03 -11.54
CA TYR A 3 -24.96 8.66 -11.78
C TYR A 3 -24.78 8.86 -13.30
N ASP A 4 -24.18 9.99 -13.70
CA ASP A 4 -23.79 10.20 -15.09
C ASP A 4 -22.85 9.06 -15.56
N THR A 5 -22.96 8.69 -16.84
CA THR A 5 -22.01 7.74 -17.43
C THR A 5 -20.65 8.41 -17.59
N VAL A 6 -19.63 7.83 -16.99
CA VAL A 6 -18.26 8.37 -16.95
C VAL A 6 -17.32 7.64 -17.90
N ALA A 7 -16.29 8.35 -18.35
CA ALA A 7 -15.23 7.74 -19.14
C ALA A 7 -13.84 8.31 -18.79
N ALA A 8 -12.82 7.45 -18.88
CA ALA A 8 -11.41 7.85 -18.72
C ALA A 8 -10.46 6.89 -19.46
N ILE A 9 -9.22 7.35 -19.66
CA ILE A 9 -8.09 6.50 -20.07
C ILE A 9 -7.68 5.67 -18.86
N SER A 10 -7.73 4.34 -18.97
CA SER A 10 -7.42 3.39 -17.88
C SER A 10 -6.00 2.81 -17.95
N THR A 11 -5.24 3.11 -18.99
CA THR A 11 -3.83 2.74 -19.14
C THR A 11 -2.92 3.89 -18.73
N ALA A 12 -1.67 3.61 -18.40
CA ALA A 12 -0.67 4.63 -18.13
C ALA A 12 -0.54 5.60 -19.31
N GLN A 13 -0.37 6.90 -19.01
CA GLN A 13 -0.22 7.93 -20.06
C GLN A 13 1.23 7.94 -20.55
N GLY A 14 1.46 7.39 -21.74
CA GLY A 14 2.77 7.30 -22.37
C GLY A 14 2.65 6.61 -23.72
N GLU A 15 3.75 6.49 -24.47
CA GLU A 15 3.77 5.73 -25.70
C GLU A 15 3.76 4.24 -25.40
N GLY A 16 2.75 3.52 -25.87
CA GLY A 16 2.58 2.09 -25.67
C GLY A 16 1.87 1.44 -26.85
N GLY A 17 1.86 0.11 -26.91
CA GLY A 17 1.17 -0.62 -27.98
C GLY A 17 -0.34 -0.50 -27.91
N ILE A 18 -0.91 -0.41 -26.70
CA ILE A 18 -2.36 -0.41 -26.45
C ILE A 18 -2.72 0.66 -25.45
N GLY A 19 -3.79 1.42 -25.74
CA GLY A 19 -4.48 2.31 -24.83
C GLY A 19 -5.91 1.84 -24.59
N VAL A 20 -6.41 1.94 -23.37
CA VAL A 20 -7.76 1.51 -23.00
C VAL A 20 -8.56 2.70 -22.48
N ILE A 21 -9.70 2.97 -23.10
CA ILE A 21 -10.69 3.91 -22.60
C ILE A 21 -11.83 3.10 -21.98
N ARG A 22 -12.10 3.36 -20.70
CA ARG A 22 -13.20 2.72 -19.95
C ARG A 22 -14.37 3.67 -19.86
N ILE A 23 -15.56 3.13 -20.10
CA ILE A 23 -16.86 3.83 -20.00
C ILE A 23 -17.67 3.03 -18.99
N SER A 24 -18.29 3.67 -17.99
CA SER A 24 -19.12 3.01 -16.95
C SER A 24 -20.35 3.85 -16.65
N GLY A 25 -21.50 3.19 -16.56
CA GLY A 25 -22.79 3.79 -16.25
C GLY A 25 -23.92 3.25 -17.11
N ASP A 26 -25.14 3.74 -16.85
CA ASP A 26 -26.38 3.25 -17.48
C ASP A 26 -26.38 3.42 -19.03
N ASP A 27 -25.72 4.44 -19.55
CA ASP A 27 -25.64 4.74 -20.98
C ASP A 27 -24.33 4.24 -21.63
N ALA A 28 -23.49 3.43 -20.91
CA ALA A 28 -22.17 3.04 -21.41
C ALA A 28 -22.23 2.31 -22.76
N LEU A 29 -23.19 1.41 -22.94
CA LEU A 29 -23.37 0.66 -24.17
C LEU A 29 -23.83 1.56 -25.33
N GLN A 30 -24.78 2.47 -25.06
CA GLN A 30 -25.33 3.41 -26.05
C GLN A 30 -24.29 4.44 -26.50
N ILE A 31 -23.46 4.92 -25.56
CA ILE A 31 -22.37 5.84 -25.89
C ILE A 31 -21.30 5.14 -26.72
N ALA A 32 -20.95 3.91 -26.37
CA ALA A 32 -20.02 3.12 -27.17
C ALA A 32 -20.54 2.84 -28.60
N ASP A 33 -21.84 2.57 -28.77
CA ASP A 33 -22.45 2.38 -30.09
C ASP A 33 -22.36 3.61 -31.01
N LYS A 34 -22.27 4.82 -30.42
CA LYS A 34 -22.15 6.06 -31.22
C LYS A 34 -20.75 6.24 -31.80
N VAL A 35 -19.73 5.67 -31.17
CA VAL A 35 -18.33 5.89 -31.54
C VAL A 35 -17.64 4.65 -32.11
N PHE A 36 -18.17 3.45 -31.87
CA PHE A 36 -17.56 2.20 -32.28
C PHE A 36 -18.40 1.45 -33.31
N ASN A 37 -17.80 1.12 -34.45
CA ASN A 37 -18.42 0.38 -35.55
C ASN A 37 -17.75 -1.01 -35.66
N SER A 38 -18.46 -2.06 -35.24
CA SER A 38 -17.97 -3.43 -35.36
C SER A 38 -17.87 -3.87 -36.82
N VAL A 39 -16.80 -4.57 -37.19
CA VAL A 39 -16.65 -5.22 -38.51
C VAL A 39 -17.77 -6.23 -38.79
N SER A 40 -18.33 -6.87 -37.75
CA SER A 40 -19.45 -7.76 -37.87
C SER A 40 -20.80 -7.07 -38.12
N GLY A 41 -20.86 -5.76 -38.05
CA GLY A 41 -22.08 -4.94 -38.10
C GLY A 41 -22.97 -5.04 -36.87
N LYS A 42 -22.56 -5.79 -35.84
CA LYS A 42 -23.30 -5.95 -34.59
C LYS A 42 -23.08 -4.77 -33.67
N LYS A 43 -24.14 -4.22 -33.09
CA LYS A 43 -24.07 -3.12 -32.13
C LYS A 43 -23.52 -3.59 -30.78
N VAL A 44 -22.85 -2.70 -30.04
CA VAL A 44 -22.35 -2.95 -28.69
C VAL A 44 -23.50 -3.27 -27.73
N THR A 45 -24.63 -2.59 -27.87
CA THR A 45 -25.87 -2.83 -27.10
C THR A 45 -26.41 -4.25 -27.26
N GLU A 46 -26.17 -4.88 -28.43
CA GLU A 46 -26.61 -6.25 -28.72
C GLU A 46 -25.61 -7.32 -28.27
N MET A 47 -24.41 -6.93 -27.82
CA MET A 47 -23.39 -7.85 -27.34
C MET A 47 -23.76 -8.41 -25.96
N LYS A 48 -23.43 -9.67 -25.74
CA LYS A 48 -23.50 -10.26 -24.40
C LYS A 48 -22.33 -9.79 -23.53
N GLY A 49 -22.50 -9.81 -22.20
CA GLY A 49 -21.40 -9.56 -21.28
C GLY A 49 -20.22 -10.52 -21.53
N TYR A 50 -19.00 -10.03 -21.28
CA TYR A 50 -17.72 -10.72 -21.51
C TYR A 50 -17.44 -11.06 -22.99
N MET A 51 -18.06 -10.33 -23.92
CA MET A 51 -17.80 -10.47 -25.36
C MET A 51 -16.97 -9.32 -25.88
N ALA A 52 -16.02 -9.64 -26.74
CA ALA A 52 -15.21 -8.69 -27.47
C ALA A 52 -15.61 -8.61 -28.94
N SER A 53 -15.44 -7.46 -29.55
CA SER A 53 -15.65 -7.24 -31.00
C SER A 53 -14.56 -6.34 -31.55
N PHE A 54 -13.98 -6.71 -32.70
CA PHE A 54 -13.08 -5.86 -33.45
C PHE A 54 -13.86 -4.90 -34.36
N GLY A 55 -13.38 -3.66 -34.45
CA GLY A 55 -14.04 -2.63 -35.23
C GLY A 55 -13.22 -1.35 -35.35
N LYS A 56 -13.89 -0.29 -35.75
CA LYS A 56 -13.30 1.05 -35.89
C LYS A 56 -13.96 2.04 -34.95
N ILE A 57 -13.16 2.94 -34.42
CA ILE A 57 -13.66 4.12 -33.71
C ILE A 57 -13.74 5.26 -34.70
N SER A 58 -14.89 5.92 -34.76
CA SER A 58 -15.12 7.06 -35.64
C SER A 58 -15.87 8.18 -34.94
N GLU A 59 -15.65 9.41 -35.38
CA GLU A 59 -16.36 10.59 -34.91
C GLU A 59 -16.76 11.46 -36.14
N ASN A 60 -18.01 11.84 -36.25
CA ASN A 60 -18.55 12.69 -37.35
C ASN A 60 -18.24 12.13 -38.76
N GLY A 61 -18.16 10.80 -38.91
CA GLY A 61 -17.87 10.13 -40.17
C GLY A 61 -16.36 10.00 -40.50
N GLU A 62 -15.46 10.46 -39.63
CA GLU A 62 -14.02 10.30 -39.76
C GLU A 62 -13.55 9.12 -38.89
N ASP A 63 -12.82 8.16 -39.46
CA ASP A 63 -12.19 7.07 -38.70
C ASP A 63 -11.02 7.64 -37.90
N ILE A 64 -11.01 7.31 -36.58
CA ILE A 64 -9.95 7.73 -35.65
C ILE A 64 -8.90 6.63 -35.54
N ASP A 65 -9.36 5.36 -35.30
CA ASP A 65 -8.48 4.23 -35.06
C ASP A 65 -9.23 2.89 -35.20
N GLU A 66 -8.48 1.81 -35.30
CA GLU A 66 -9.01 0.45 -35.11
C GLU A 66 -8.97 0.09 -33.63
N ALA A 67 -9.99 -0.63 -33.15
CA ALA A 67 -10.10 -0.97 -31.74
C ALA A 67 -10.83 -2.30 -31.51
N VAL A 68 -10.65 -2.79 -30.29
CA VAL A 68 -11.45 -3.89 -29.73
C VAL A 68 -12.35 -3.32 -28.64
N ALA A 69 -13.67 -3.48 -28.79
CA ALA A 69 -14.63 -3.20 -27.74
C ALA A 69 -14.88 -4.46 -26.90
N LEU A 70 -14.73 -4.36 -25.56
CA LEU A 70 -15.06 -5.41 -24.62
C LEU A 70 -16.21 -4.92 -23.72
N VAL A 71 -17.25 -5.76 -23.59
CA VAL A 71 -18.49 -5.42 -22.89
C VAL A 71 -18.62 -6.20 -21.60
N PHE A 72 -18.97 -5.48 -20.51
CA PHE A 72 -19.39 -6.07 -19.24
C PHE A 72 -20.77 -5.54 -18.90
N LYS A 73 -21.70 -6.42 -18.54
CA LYS A 73 -23.06 -6.02 -18.17
C LYS A 73 -23.28 -6.11 -16.66
N ALA A 74 -23.99 -5.13 -16.15
CA ALA A 74 -24.42 -5.10 -14.75
C ALA A 74 -25.15 -6.40 -14.35
N PRO A 75 -24.96 -6.89 -13.11
CA PRO A 75 -24.00 -6.44 -12.08
C PRO A 75 -22.61 -7.06 -12.24
N HIS A 76 -22.33 -7.78 -13.34
CA HIS A 76 -21.11 -8.56 -13.56
C HIS A 76 -20.03 -7.73 -14.26
N SER A 77 -19.64 -6.61 -13.64
CA SER A 77 -18.57 -5.70 -14.07
C SER A 77 -17.72 -5.28 -12.87
N TYR A 78 -16.68 -4.49 -13.10
CA TYR A 78 -15.85 -3.95 -12.03
C TYR A 78 -16.63 -2.98 -11.12
N THR A 79 -17.38 -2.05 -11.72
CA THR A 79 -18.17 -1.05 -10.99
C THR A 79 -19.53 -1.56 -10.52
N GLY A 80 -20.01 -2.70 -11.04
CA GLY A 80 -21.38 -3.16 -10.87
C GLY A 80 -22.38 -2.55 -11.86
N GLU A 81 -21.93 -1.58 -12.69
CA GLU A 81 -22.70 -0.93 -13.76
C GLU A 81 -22.42 -1.61 -15.11
N ASP A 82 -23.09 -1.17 -16.18
CA ASP A 82 -22.65 -1.51 -17.53
C ASP A 82 -21.31 -0.85 -17.82
N VAL A 83 -20.35 -1.63 -18.34
CA VAL A 83 -19.01 -1.15 -18.66
C VAL A 83 -18.61 -1.55 -20.06
N VAL A 84 -18.01 -0.61 -20.80
CA VAL A 84 -17.36 -0.87 -22.09
C VAL A 84 -15.90 -0.44 -22.01
N GLU A 85 -15.00 -1.32 -22.43
CA GLU A 85 -13.59 -0.99 -22.61
C GLU A 85 -13.27 -0.97 -24.10
N LEU A 86 -12.77 0.19 -24.59
CA LEU A 86 -12.30 0.39 -25.95
C LEU A 86 -10.79 0.32 -25.95
N SER A 87 -10.21 -0.76 -26.46
CA SER A 87 -8.76 -0.94 -26.62
C SER A 87 -8.35 -0.46 -28.02
N CYS A 88 -7.63 0.67 -28.08
CA CYS A 88 -7.10 1.29 -29.28
C CYS A 88 -5.57 1.30 -29.29
N HIS A 89 -4.92 1.91 -30.28
CA HIS A 89 -3.47 2.12 -30.23
C HIS A 89 -3.07 3.08 -29.10
N GLY A 90 -1.98 2.76 -28.39
CA GLY A 90 -1.56 3.39 -27.13
C GLY A 90 -0.80 4.71 -27.27
N GLY A 91 -0.86 5.36 -28.44
CA GLY A 91 -0.29 6.70 -28.62
C GLY A 91 -1.09 7.74 -27.84
N LEU A 92 -0.42 8.69 -27.16
CA LEU A 92 -1.05 9.69 -26.32
C LEU A 92 -2.08 10.55 -27.09
N TYR A 93 -1.81 10.86 -28.36
CA TYR A 93 -2.74 11.61 -29.22
C TYR A 93 -4.00 10.78 -29.52
N ILE A 94 -3.83 9.51 -29.90
CA ILE A 94 -4.94 8.63 -30.26
C ILE A 94 -5.85 8.39 -29.06
N THR A 95 -5.29 8.00 -27.91
CA THR A 95 -6.07 7.74 -26.69
C THR A 95 -6.86 8.96 -26.24
N LYS A 96 -6.28 10.17 -26.30
CA LYS A 96 -6.99 11.44 -26.03
C LYS A 96 -8.08 11.72 -27.05
N ARG A 97 -7.84 11.41 -28.32
CA ARG A 97 -8.83 11.61 -29.40
C ARG A 97 -10.03 10.67 -29.23
N VAL A 98 -9.77 9.39 -28.89
CA VAL A 98 -10.83 8.42 -28.61
C VAL A 98 -11.62 8.81 -27.36
N LEU A 99 -10.95 9.21 -26.27
CA LEU A 99 -11.65 9.71 -25.09
C LEU A 99 -12.55 10.89 -25.44
N ARG A 100 -12.05 11.85 -26.22
CA ARG A 100 -12.83 13.03 -26.63
C ARG A 100 -14.08 12.63 -27.42
N ALA A 101 -13.98 11.68 -28.35
CA ALA A 101 -15.12 11.16 -29.11
C ALA A 101 -16.18 10.55 -28.17
N VAL A 102 -15.75 9.78 -27.16
CA VAL A 102 -16.64 9.19 -26.13
C VAL A 102 -17.33 10.27 -25.30
N LEU A 103 -16.60 11.32 -24.88
CA LEU A 103 -17.17 12.45 -24.15
C LEU A 103 -18.19 13.24 -25.02
N ASN A 104 -17.85 13.49 -26.27
CA ASN A 104 -18.78 14.15 -27.22
C ASN A 104 -20.03 13.31 -27.53
N ALA A 105 -19.93 11.97 -27.37
CA ALA A 105 -21.07 11.05 -27.51
C ALA A 105 -22.02 11.03 -26.28
N GLY A 106 -21.63 11.68 -25.16
CA GLY A 106 -22.48 11.90 -23.99
C GLY A 106 -21.94 11.38 -22.66
N ALA A 107 -20.71 10.84 -22.60
CA ALA A 107 -20.06 10.55 -21.33
C ALA A 107 -19.51 11.83 -20.68
N VAL A 108 -19.31 11.80 -19.35
CA VAL A 108 -18.59 12.84 -18.63
C VAL A 108 -17.20 12.34 -18.19
N PRO A 109 -16.21 13.21 -18.00
CA PRO A 109 -14.89 12.77 -17.53
C PRO A 109 -14.97 12.16 -16.14
N ALA A 110 -14.40 10.98 -15.96
CA ALA A 110 -14.28 10.35 -14.65
C ALA A 110 -13.27 11.09 -13.77
N GLN A 111 -13.57 11.20 -12.48
CA GLN A 111 -12.65 11.73 -11.47
C GLN A 111 -11.61 10.68 -11.06
N ALA A 112 -10.63 11.11 -10.25
CA ALA A 112 -9.67 10.19 -9.65
C ALA A 112 -10.39 9.11 -8.83
N GLY A 113 -10.05 7.84 -9.03
CA GLY A 113 -10.64 6.71 -8.30
C GLY A 113 -12.12 6.44 -8.54
N GLU A 114 -12.77 7.10 -9.51
CA GLU A 114 -14.22 7.06 -9.64
C GLU A 114 -14.78 5.66 -9.93
N PHE A 115 -14.11 4.86 -10.74
CA PHE A 115 -14.58 3.49 -11.01
C PHE A 115 -14.51 2.61 -9.76
N THR A 116 -13.46 2.76 -8.95
CA THR A 116 -13.33 2.02 -7.68
C THR A 116 -14.31 2.55 -6.63
N LYS A 117 -14.56 3.87 -6.60
CA LYS A 117 -15.60 4.48 -5.77
C LYS A 117 -16.98 3.91 -6.10
N ARG A 118 -17.32 3.78 -7.38
CA ARG A 118 -18.59 3.16 -7.83
C ARG A 118 -18.67 1.69 -7.44
N ALA A 119 -17.56 0.93 -7.55
CA ALA A 119 -17.51 -0.44 -7.08
C ALA A 119 -17.80 -0.54 -5.57
N PHE A 120 -17.28 0.39 -4.75
CA PHE A 120 -17.57 0.50 -3.33
C PHE A 120 -19.03 0.88 -3.08
N LEU A 121 -19.54 1.93 -3.71
CA LEU A 121 -20.92 2.41 -3.54
C LEU A 121 -21.98 1.36 -3.98
N ASN A 122 -21.64 0.54 -4.98
CA ASN A 122 -22.47 -0.58 -5.45
C ASN A 122 -22.26 -1.87 -4.65
N GLY A 123 -21.52 -1.83 -3.54
CA GLY A 123 -21.32 -2.97 -2.63
C GLY A 123 -20.49 -4.12 -3.19
N LYS A 124 -19.71 -3.88 -4.26
CA LYS A 124 -18.83 -4.89 -4.87
C LYS A 124 -17.59 -5.15 -4.02
N ILE A 125 -17.11 -4.13 -3.36
CA ILE A 125 -15.94 -4.12 -2.49
C ILE A 125 -16.20 -3.22 -1.28
N ASP A 126 -15.53 -3.47 -0.16
CA ASP A 126 -15.52 -2.57 0.98
C ASP A 126 -14.41 -1.50 0.86
N LEU A 127 -14.32 -0.59 1.84
CA LEU A 127 -13.34 0.50 1.80
C LEU A 127 -11.89 -0.01 1.94
N THR A 128 -11.66 -1.10 2.71
CA THR A 128 -10.32 -1.69 2.86
C THR A 128 -9.87 -2.40 1.60
N GLU A 129 -10.79 -3.08 0.92
CA GLU A 129 -10.57 -3.72 -0.39
C GLU A 129 -10.32 -2.68 -1.49
N ALA A 130 -11.04 -1.54 -1.43
CA ALA A 130 -10.82 -0.42 -2.35
C ALA A 130 -9.41 0.16 -2.17
N GLU A 131 -8.98 0.45 -0.95
CA GLU A 131 -7.62 0.94 -0.65
C GLU A 131 -6.54 -0.04 -1.11
N ALA A 132 -6.79 -1.35 -1.01
CA ALA A 132 -5.87 -2.38 -1.49
C ALA A 132 -5.66 -2.36 -3.02
N VAL A 133 -6.59 -1.82 -3.81
CA VAL A 133 -6.40 -1.66 -5.28
C VAL A 133 -5.23 -0.72 -5.58
N ILE A 134 -5.11 0.40 -4.85
CA ILE A 134 -3.96 1.32 -4.98
C ILE A 134 -2.67 0.62 -4.57
N ASP A 135 -2.72 -0.17 -3.50
CA ASP A 135 -1.56 -0.87 -2.97
C ASP A 135 -1.02 -1.89 -3.96
N ILE A 136 -1.89 -2.60 -4.69
CA ILE A 136 -1.50 -3.51 -5.78
C ILE A 136 -0.81 -2.74 -6.91
N ILE A 137 -1.35 -1.58 -7.30
CA ILE A 137 -0.80 -0.78 -8.42
C ILE A 137 0.56 -0.20 -8.06
N SER A 138 0.74 0.22 -6.81
CA SER A 138 1.96 0.86 -6.32
C SER A 138 2.99 -0.11 -5.73
N ALA A 139 2.68 -1.41 -5.70
CA ALA A 139 3.56 -2.42 -5.11
C ALA A 139 4.93 -2.47 -5.79
N LYS A 140 5.98 -2.36 -4.99
CA LYS A 140 7.38 -2.37 -5.45
C LYS A 140 8.12 -3.68 -5.15
N SER A 141 7.48 -4.62 -4.43
CA SER A 141 8.04 -5.92 -4.08
C SER A 141 6.99 -7.02 -4.22
N ARG A 142 7.46 -8.29 -4.31
CA ARG A 142 6.57 -9.45 -4.33
C ARG A 142 5.73 -9.55 -3.05
N GLY A 143 6.35 -9.28 -1.90
CA GLY A 143 5.66 -9.29 -0.60
C GLY A 143 4.57 -8.23 -0.54
N ALA A 144 4.84 -7.00 -1.02
CA ALA A 144 3.86 -5.92 -1.10
C ALA A 144 2.66 -6.29 -2.00
N ALA A 145 2.94 -6.78 -3.21
CA ALA A 145 1.90 -7.18 -4.16
C ALA A 145 1.01 -8.30 -3.60
N ARG A 146 1.61 -9.32 -2.98
CA ARG A 146 0.90 -10.45 -2.38
C ARG A 146 0.04 -10.00 -1.20
N SER A 147 0.58 -9.16 -0.30
CA SER A 147 -0.16 -8.62 0.84
C SER A 147 -1.36 -7.80 0.38
N ALA A 148 -1.17 -6.88 -0.56
CA ALA A 148 -2.25 -6.08 -1.11
C ALA A 148 -3.33 -6.93 -1.81
N LEU A 149 -2.92 -7.98 -2.54
CA LEU A 149 -3.87 -8.90 -3.16
C LEU A 149 -4.71 -9.64 -2.12
N CYS A 150 -4.10 -10.14 -1.05
CA CYS A 150 -4.84 -10.83 0.02
C CYS A 150 -5.84 -9.91 0.74
N VAL A 151 -5.46 -8.63 0.97
CA VAL A 151 -6.39 -7.63 1.53
C VAL A 151 -7.55 -7.38 0.56
N LYS A 152 -7.26 -7.21 -0.75
CA LYS A 152 -8.29 -7.07 -1.79
C LYS A 152 -9.22 -8.28 -1.89
N GLU A 153 -8.74 -9.49 -1.58
CA GLU A 153 -9.53 -10.73 -1.53
C GLU A 153 -10.31 -10.90 -0.21
N GLY A 154 -10.29 -9.86 0.64
CA GLY A 154 -11.08 -9.80 1.87
C GLY A 154 -10.43 -10.45 3.09
N ALA A 155 -9.13 -10.69 3.11
CA ALA A 155 -8.46 -11.29 4.27
C ALA A 155 -8.58 -10.42 5.53
N LEU A 156 -8.41 -9.09 5.38
CA LEU A 156 -8.61 -8.14 6.48
C LEU A 156 -10.08 -8.07 6.88
N ARG A 157 -10.99 -7.93 5.91
CA ARG A 157 -12.42 -7.90 6.12
C ARG A 157 -12.92 -9.10 6.94
N LYS A 158 -12.51 -10.32 6.59
CA LYS A 158 -12.89 -11.53 7.33
C LYS A 158 -12.48 -11.51 8.80
N LYS A 159 -11.28 -11.00 9.10
CA LYS A 159 -10.82 -10.83 10.51
C LYS A 159 -11.69 -9.82 11.25
N ILE A 160 -11.96 -8.67 10.62
CA ILE A 160 -12.76 -7.59 11.20
C ILE A 160 -14.22 -8.03 11.38
N ASP A 161 -14.83 -8.65 10.37
CA ASP A 161 -16.21 -9.15 10.45
C ASP A 161 -16.38 -10.20 11.55
N GLY A 162 -15.38 -11.08 11.75
CA GLY A 162 -15.40 -12.03 12.86
C GLY A 162 -15.56 -11.33 14.21
N VAL A 163 -14.64 -10.40 14.52
CA VAL A 163 -14.69 -9.66 15.79
C VAL A 163 -15.94 -8.77 15.89
N LYS A 164 -16.30 -8.08 14.80
CA LYS A 164 -17.50 -7.23 14.74
C LYS A 164 -18.76 -8.02 15.07
N ASN A 165 -18.91 -9.22 14.50
CA ASN A 165 -20.09 -10.06 14.74
C ASN A 165 -20.15 -10.57 16.18
N ASP A 166 -19.01 -10.94 16.77
CA ASP A 166 -18.94 -11.35 18.18
C ASP A 166 -19.34 -10.20 19.11
N LEU A 167 -18.84 -8.99 18.85
CA LEU A 167 -19.20 -7.78 19.61
C LEU A 167 -20.66 -7.39 19.41
N LEU A 168 -21.21 -7.48 18.18
CA LEU A 168 -22.61 -7.21 17.87
C LEU A 168 -23.54 -8.18 18.62
N LEU A 169 -23.21 -9.48 18.61
CA LEU A 169 -23.97 -10.50 19.31
C LEU A 169 -23.96 -10.22 20.82
N MET A 170 -22.81 -9.85 21.38
CA MET A 170 -22.67 -9.51 22.80
C MET A 170 -23.48 -8.26 23.15
N ALA A 171 -23.40 -7.18 22.37
CA ALA A 171 -24.18 -5.97 22.59
C ALA A 171 -25.68 -6.25 22.52
N ALA A 172 -26.13 -7.06 21.56
CA ALA A 172 -27.54 -7.45 21.46
C ALA A 172 -28.00 -8.27 22.66
N HIS A 173 -27.18 -9.21 23.17
CA HIS A 173 -27.50 -9.97 24.38
C HIS A 173 -27.57 -9.08 25.62
N LEU A 174 -26.63 -8.15 25.79
CA LEU A 174 -26.63 -7.20 26.91
C LEU A 174 -27.86 -6.29 26.90
N SER A 175 -28.23 -5.75 25.74
CA SER A 175 -29.41 -4.92 25.56
C SER A 175 -30.72 -5.69 25.85
N ALA A 176 -30.82 -6.92 25.28
CA ALA A 176 -31.98 -7.77 25.52
C ALA A 176 -32.16 -8.12 27.02
N TRP A 177 -31.07 -8.44 27.70
CA TRP A 177 -31.08 -8.76 29.12
C TRP A 177 -31.43 -7.54 30.00
N ALA A 178 -31.03 -6.35 29.59
CA ALA A 178 -31.38 -5.11 30.29
C ALA A 178 -32.87 -4.72 30.11
N ASP A 179 -33.40 -4.87 28.88
CA ASP A 179 -34.74 -4.45 28.50
C ASP A 179 -35.83 -5.45 28.95
N TYR A 180 -35.52 -6.74 29.06
CA TYR A 180 -36.48 -7.81 29.34
C TYR A 180 -36.06 -8.72 30.52
N PRO A 181 -35.90 -8.16 31.74
CA PRO A 181 -35.39 -8.92 32.90
C PRO A 181 -36.35 -10.02 33.41
N GLU A 182 -37.60 -10.04 32.92
CA GLU A 182 -38.61 -11.04 33.32
C GLU A 182 -38.75 -12.18 32.28
N GLU A 183 -38.05 -12.13 31.15
CA GLU A 183 -38.05 -13.17 30.12
C GLU A 183 -36.97 -14.20 30.37
N ASP A 184 -37.17 -15.47 29.87
CA ASP A 184 -36.17 -16.56 29.93
C ASP A 184 -35.02 -16.32 28.93
N ILE A 185 -34.39 -15.13 29.03
CA ILE A 185 -33.18 -14.82 28.25
C ILE A 185 -31.98 -15.44 28.98
N ALA A 186 -31.10 -16.09 28.24
CA ALA A 186 -29.87 -16.66 28.79
C ALA A 186 -29.10 -15.57 29.57
N GLU A 187 -28.73 -15.85 30.82
CA GLU A 187 -28.00 -14.90 31.66
C GLU A 187 -26.66 -14.55 31.04
N VAL A 188 -26.43 -13.25 30.83
CA VAL A 188 -25.12 -12.75 30.39
C VAL A 188 -24.20 -12.74 31.60
N THR A 189 -23.19 -13.61 31.59
CA THR A 189 -22.20 -13.65 32.66
C THR A 189 -21.06 -12.70 32.40
N ALA A 190 -20.48 -12.13 33.47
CA ALA A 190 -19.29 -11.29 33.35
C ALA A 190 -18.15 -12.03 32.63
N ASP A 191 -18.02 -13.34 32.82
CA ASP A 191 -16.98 -14.17 32.19
C ASP A 191 -17.17 -14.24 30.67
N SER A 192 -18.41 -14.35 30.16
CA SER A 192 -18.67 -14.36 28.72
C SER A 192 -18.34 -13.01 28.05
N VAL A 193 -18.61 -11.90 28.73
CA VAL A 193 -18.21 -10.56 28.25
C VAL A 193 -16.69 -10.42 28.24
N ILE A 194 -16.00 -10.87 29.30
CA ILE A 194 -14.55 -10.84 29.39
C ILE A 194 -13.93 -11.67 28.26
N GLU A 195 -14.41 -12.87 27.99
CA GLU A 195 -13.90 -13.75 26.95
C GLU A 195 -14.04 -13.09 25.56
N THR A 196 -15.20 -12.51 25.25
CA THR A 196 -15.44 -11.80 23.99
C THR A 196 -14.51 -10.61 23.83
N CYS A 197 -14.37 -9.77 24.88
CA CYS A 197 -13.47 -8.63 24.89
C CYS A 197 -12.01 -9.05 24.76
N ASP A 198 -11.55 -10.09 25.46
CA ASP A 198 -10.18 -10.59 25.38
C ASP A 198 -9.83 -11.11 23.98
N ASN A 199 -10.77 -11.79 23.32
CA ASN A 199 -10.58 -12.24 21.94
C ASN A 199 -10.47 -11.05 20.94
N ALA A 200 -11.33 -10.04 21.10
CA ALA A 200 -11.27 -8.80 20.35
C ALA A 200 -9.93 -8.07 20.54
N ILE A 201 -9.49 -7.90 21.81
CA ILE A 201 -8.21 -7.27 22.16
C ILE A 201 -7.02 -8.01 21.53
N LYS A 202 -7.01 -9.34 21.58
CA LYS A 202 -5.94 -10.16 20.95
C LYS A 202 -5.89 -9.93 19.44
N CYS A 203 -7.04 -9.92 18.79
CA CYS A 203 -7.11 -9.67 17.34
C CYS A 203 -6.62 -8.28 16.98
N PHE A 204 -7.10 -7.23 17.66
CA PHE A 204 -6.70 -5.85 17.38
C PHE A 204 -5.21 -5.59 17.65
N LYS A 205 -4.66 -6.13 18.74
CA LYS A 205 -3.22 -6.05 19.02
C LYS A 205 -2.40 -6.71 17.92
N SER A 206 -2.79 -7.92 17.50
CA SER A 206 -2.11 -8.62 16.39
C SER A 206 -2.12 -7.80 15.09
N LEU A 207 -3.24 -7.11 14.76
CA LEU A 207 -3.33 -6.24 13.60
C LEU A 207 -2.43 -5.01 13.74
N LEU A 208 -2.42 -4.37 14.92
CA LEU A 208 -1.58 -3.21 15.19
C LEU A 208 -0.08 -3.55 15.18
N ASP A 209 0.31 -4.67 15.78
CA ASP A 209 1.69 -5.14 15.82
C ASP A 209 2.24 -5.46 14.41
N SER A 210 1.38 -5.92 13.50
CA SER A 210 1.75 -6.19 12.11
C SER A 210 1.84 -4.94 11.21
N TYR A 211 1.36 -3.78 11.68
CA TYR A 211 1.28 -2.57 10.88
C TYR A 211 2.63 -2.04 10.43
N ASP A 212 3.60 -1.92 11.34
CA ASP A 212 4.92 -1.37 11.02
C ASP A 212 5.68 -2.27 10.03
N CYS A 213 5.59 -3.59 10.21
CA CYS A 213 6.12 -4.56 9.25
C CYS A 213 5.46 -4.41 7.87
N GLY A 214 4.13 -4.25 7.83
CA GLY A 214 3.37 -4.00 6.61
C GLY A 214 3.81 -2.71 5.91
N GLN A 215 4.08 -1.62 6.66
CA GLN A 215 4.59 -0.38 6.09
C GLN A 215 6.00 -0.54 5.51
N ALA A 216 6.90 -1.26 6.19
CA ALA A 216 8.25 -1.52 5.68
C ALA A 216 8.22 -2.31 4.35
N VAL A 217 7.31 -3.27 4.22
CA VAL A 217 7.11 -4.04 2.99
C VAL A 217 6.48 -3.18 1.88
N LYS A 218 5.50 -2.32 2.22
CA LYS A 218 4.71 -1.54 1.27
C LYS A 218 5.44 -0.28 0.80
N LYS A 219 5.88 0.58 1.73
CA LYS A 219 6.51 1.88 1.43
C LYS A 219 8.01 1.79 1.30
N GLY A 220 8.59 0.76 1.90
CA GLY A 220 10.02 0.64 2.05
C GLY A 220 10.56 1.39 3.27
N ILE A 221 11.85 1.24 3.48
CA ILE A 221 12.61 1.88 4.55
C ILE A 221 13.57 2.89 3.91
N ASP A 222 13.48 4.15 4.33
CA ASP A 222 14.43 5.17 3.90
C ASP A 222 15.82 4.81 4.44
N THR A 223 16.72 4.48 3.53
CA THR A 223 18.01 3.86 3.85
C THR A 223 19.16 4.75 3.39
N VAL A 224 20.05 5.01 4.31
CA VAL A 224 21.31 5.74 4.05
C VAL A 224 22.47 4.76 4.03
N ILE A 225 23.32 4.83 3.01
CA ILE A 225 24.60 4.09 2.93
C ILE A 225 25.70 5.08 3.26
N ALA A 226 26.37 4.93 4.41
CA ALA A 226 27.44 5.81 4.86
C ALA A 226 28.74 5.04 5.13
N GLY A 227 29.86 5.71 5.02
CA GLY A 227 31.20 5.18 5.23
C GLY A 227 32.25 6.07 4.53
N ARG A 228 33.50 5.88 4.83
CA ARG A 228 34.65 6.62 4.26
C ARG A 228 34.71 6.52 2.73
N PRO A 229 35.49 7.38 2.06
CA PRO A 229 35.85 7.18 0.65
C PRO A 229 36.52 5.82 0.43
N ASN A 230 36.19 5.17 -0.69
CA ASN A 230 36.81 3.89 -1.11
C ASN A 230 36.55 2.65 -0.23
N VAL A 231 35.64 2.69 0.74
CA VAL A 231 35.20 1.48 1.48
C VAL A 231 34.31 0.55 0.65
N GLY A 232 33.87 0.99 -0.53
CA GLY A 232 33.07 0.20 -1.44
C GLY A 232 31.57 0.48 -1.41
N LYS A 233 31.14 1.68 -1.02
CA LYS A 233 29.72 2.09 -1.04
C LYS A 233 29.07 1.94 -2.40
N SER A 234 29.70 2.44 -3.46
CA SER A 234 29.19 2.31 -4.84
C SER A 234 29.14 0.85 -5.30
N THR A 235 30.08 0.02 -4.88
CA THR A 235 30.07 -1.40 -5.17
C THR A 235 28.95 -2.11 -4.42
N LEU A 236 28.71 -1.73 -3.17
CA LEU A 236 27.56 -2.22 -2.39
C LEU A 236 26.24 -1.79 -3.04
N MET A 237 26.12 -0.54 -3.48
CA MET A 237 24.94 -0.07 -4.21
C MET A 237 24.72 -0.88 -5.49
N ASN A 238 25.77 -1.17 -6.24
CA ASN A 238 25.67 -2.02 -7.44
C ASN A 238 25.28 -3.46 -7.09
N LEU A 239 25.80 -4.01 -5.99
CA LEU A 239 25.40 -5.31 -5.48
C LEU A 239 23.92 -5.33 -5.10
N LEU A 240 23.45 -4.31 -4.39
CA LEU A 240 22.05 -4.14 -4.02
C LEU A 240 21.16 -3.90 -5.25
N SER A 241 21.61 -3.13 -6.23
CA SER A 241 20.90 -2.91 -7.49
C SER A 241 20.84 -4.16 -8.39
N GLY A 242 21.70 -5.15 -8.17
CA GLY A 242 21.63 -6.49 -8.77
C GLY A 242 20.55 -7.39 -8.17
N TYR A 243 19.91 -7.00 -7.04
CA TYR A 243 18.60 -7.47 -6.66
C TYR A 243 17.56 -6.92 -7.66
N GLU A 244 16.36 -7.45 -7.68
CA GLU A 244 15.32 -6.95 -8.61
C GLU A 244 15.21 -5.42 -8.47
N LYS A 245 15.70 -4.67 -9.46
CA LYS A 245 15.36 -3.24 -9.56
C LYS A 245 13.85 -3.17 -9.65
N SER A 246 13.21 -2.52 -8.69
CA SER A 246 11.80 -2.20 -8.84
C SER A 246 11.66 -1.41 -10.14
N ILE A 247 10.72 -1.84 -10.98
CA ILE A 247 10.39 -1.14 -12.21
C ILE A 247 9.84 0.22 -11.79
N VAL A 248 10.70 1.23 -11.74
CA VAL A 248 10.29 2.61 -11.51
C VAL A 248 9.58 3.06 -12.76
N THR A 249 8.26 3.07 -12.73
CA THR A 249 7.49 3.81 -13.73
C THR A 249 7.57 5.29 -13.32
N ASP A 250 8.23 6.09 -14.15
CA ASP A 250 8.13 7.55 -14.07
C ASP A 250 6.67 7.96 -14.31
N ILE A 251 5.89 8.07 -13.25
CA ILE A 251 4.57 8.69 -13.31
C ILE A 251 4.81 10.19 -13.14
N PRO A 252 4.63 11.01 -14.19
CA PRO A 252 4.79 12.45 -14.08
C PRO A 252 3.72 12.99 -13.12
N GLY A 253 4.14 13.53 -11.97
CA GLY A 253 3.24 14.25 -11.07
C GLY A 253 3.28 13.87 -9.60
N THR A 254 4.04 12.86 -9.19
CA THR A 254 4.21 12.52 -7.78
C THR A 254 5.57 13.00 -7.28
N THR A 255 5.52 14.09 -6.51
CA THR A 255 6.48 14.63 -5.55
C THR A 255 7.95 14.81 -5.94
N ARG A 256 8.41 16.04 -5.71
CA ARG A 256 9.77 16.57 -5.79
C ARG A 256 10.74 16.01 -4.73
N ASP A 257 10.62 14.76 -4.33
CA ASP A 257 11.57 14.17 -3.41
C ASP A 257 12.56 13.29 -4.19
N ILE A 258 13.82 13.60 -4.03
CA ILE A 258 14.97 12.94 -4.67
C ILE A 258 15.11 11.54 -4.02
N VAL A 259 14.33 10.58 -4.49
CA VAL A 259 14.58 9.16 -4.24
C VAL A 259 15.42 8.66 -5.43
N GLU A 260 16.73 8.53 -5.22
CA GLU A 260 17.65 8.27 -6.32
C GLU A 260 17.65 6.81 -6.80
N ASP A 261 17.43 5.82 -5.91
CA ASP A 261 17.26 4.41 -6.30
C ASP A 261 16.40 3.65 -5.28
N THR A 262 15.52 2.78 -5.76
CA THR A 262 14.75 1.86 -4.93
C THR A 262 15.18 0.44 -5.23
N VAL A 263 15.60 -0.30 -4.21
CA VAL A 263 16.03 -1.70 -4.33
C VAL A 263 15.22 -2.60 -3.41
N THR A 264 14.98 -3.83 -3.83
CA THR A 264 14.27 -4.81 -3.01
C THR A 264 15.27 -5.81 -2.43
N VAL A 265 15.33 -5.93 -1.11
CA VAL A 265 16.20 -6.87 -0.38
C VAL A 265 15.31 -7.84 0.40
N GLY A 266 15.20 -9.09 -0.06
CA GLY A 266 14.16 -10.01 0.42
C GLY A 266 12.77 -9.47 0.07
N ASP A 267 11.88 -9.40 1.05
CA ASP A 267 10.55 -8.78 0.90
C ASP A 267 10.52 -7.30 1.30
N VAL A 268 11.66 -6.72 1.72
CA VAL A 268 11.78 -5.33 2.16
C VAL A 268 12.23 -4.43 1.02
N VAL A 269 11.56 -3.32 0.84
CA VAL A 269 11.97 -2.27 -0.09
C VAL A 269 12.89 -1.29 0.64
N LEU A 270 14.07 -1.01 0.09
CA LEU A 270 14.97 0.03 0.58
C LEU A 270 14.93 1.22 -0.39
N ASN A 271 14.53 2.37 0.11
CA ASN A 271 14.61 3.64 -0.60
C ASN A 271 15.99 4.23 -0.33
N LEU A 272 16.91 4.05 -1.26
CA LEU A 272 18.30 4.48 -1.10
C LEU A 272 18.40 5.99 -1.34
N SER A 273 18.82 6.72 -0.33
CA SER A 273 19.21 8.12 -0.49
C SER A 273 20.70 8.18 -0.85
N ASP A 274 21.05 8.78 -1.99
CA ASP A 274 22.44 8.93 -2.39
C ASP A 274 23.18 9.87 -1.42
N THR A 275 24.19 9.33 -0.78
CA THR A 275 25.20 10.10 -0.05
C THR A 275 26.33 10.59 -1.00
N ALA A 276 26.30 10.22 -2.29
CA ALA A 276 27.28 10.64 -3.29
C ALA A 276 27.15 12.13 -3.68
N GLY A 277 26.09 12.83 -3.28
CA GLY A 277 26.04 14.30 -3.31
C GLY A 277 27.03 14.98 -2.34
N LEU A 278 27.77 14.20 -1.55
CA LEU A 278 28.95 14.61 -0.76
C LEU A 278 30.25 14.48 -1.56
N ARG A 279 30.19 14.46 -2.90
CA ARG A 279 31.38 14.43 -3.74
C ARG A 279 32.11 15.76 -3.64
N ASP A 280 33.38 15.64 -3.23
CA ASP A 280 34.50 16.52 -3.46
C ASP A 280 34.22 17.71 -4.40
N THR A 281 33.81 18.84 -3.82
CA THR A 281 34.05 20.14 -4.39
C THR A 281 34.76 20.93 -3.31
N ASP A 282 36.07 21.11 -3.54
CA ASP A 282 36.86 22.15 -2.87
C ASP A 282 36.11 23.48 -3.03
N ASP A 283 35.37 23.91 -2.02
CA ASP A 283 35.08 25.27 -1.62
C ASP A 283 33.77 25.38 -0.78
N THR A 284 33.88 26.03 0.38
CA THR A 284 32.82 26.71 1.21
C THR A 284 31.41 26.09 1.31
N VAL A 285 31.06 25.04 0.57
CA VAL A 285 29.79 24.29 0.62
C VAL A 285 29.84 23.13 1.63
N GLU A 286 31.03 22.81 2.16
CA GLU A 286 31.27 21.66 3.05
C GLU A 286 30.43 21.70 4.34
N LYS A 287 30.27 22.85 4.99
CA LYS A 287 29.46 22.93 6.22
C LYS A 287 27.98 22.70 6.00
N ILE A 288 27.44 23.15 4.88
CA ILE A 288 26.02 22.95 4.53
C ILE A 288 25.78 21.50 4.15
N GLY A 289 26.73 20.80 3.53
CA GLY A 289 26.70 19.39 3.20
C GLY A 289 26.68 18.48 4.43
N VAL A 290 27.57 18.74 5.41
CA VAL A 290 27.67 17.95 6.64
C VAL A 290 26.39 18.05 7.49
N ASP A 291 25.82 19.25 7.64
CA ASP A 291 24.57 19.45 8.40
C ASP A 291 23.37 18.79 7.72
N ARG A 292 23.33 18.78 6.39
CA ARG A 292 22.30 18.06 5.64
C ARG A 292 22.46 16.55 5.76
N ALA A 293 23.69 16.04 5.69
CA ALA A 293 23.98 14.62 5.88
C ALA A 293 23.59 14.15 7.29
N ARG A 294 23.94 14.95 8.30
CA ARG A 294 23.58 14.65 9.70
C ARG A 294 22.06 14.64 9.92
N LYS A 295 21.34 15.60 9.37
CA LYS A 295 19.86 15.62 9.41
C LYS A 295 19.23 14.43 8.69
N ARG A 296 19.81 13.99 7.57
CA ARG A 296 19.34 12.79 6.87
C ARG A 296 19.61 11.51 7.67
N LEU A 297 20.78 11.42 8.32
CA LEU A 297 21.08 10.30 9.21
C LEU A 297 20.11 10.24 10.41
N GLU A 298 19.71 11.38 10.95
CA GLU A 298 18.75 11.45 12.07
C GLU A 298 17.32 11.10 11.66
N GLN A 299 16.99 11.15 10.36
CA GLN A 299 15.65 10.88 9.81
C GLN A 299 15.55 9.54 9.07
N CYS A 300 16.67 8.85 8.82
CA CYS A 300 16.63 7.59 8.09
C CYS A 300 16.04 6.45 8.95
N GLY A 301 15.28 5.57 8.32
CA GLY A 301 14.75 4.36 8.95
C GLY A 301 15.81 3.25 9.10
N LEU A 302 16.87 3.28 8.28
CA LEU A 302 17.98 2.32 8.30
C LEU A 302 19.28 2.97 7.87
N LEU A 303 20.35 2.73 8.62
CA LEU A 303 21.71 3.08 8.26
C LEU A 303 22.52 1.83 7.92
N LEU A 304 23.06 1.77 6.71
CA LEU A 304 24.09 0.80 6.32
C LEU A 304 25.46 1.46 6.49
N ALA A 305 26.10 1.24 7.64
CA ALA A 305 27.42 1.75 7.96
C ALA A 305 28.50 0.83 7.36
N VAL A 306 29.20 1.28 6.32
CA VAL A 306 30.14 0.46 5.54
C VAL A 306 31.56 0.69 6.00
N PHE A 307 32.24 -0.39 6.40
CA PHE A 307 33.63 -0.40 6.87
C PHE A 307 34.50 -1.27 5.97
N ASP A 308 35.77 -0.92 5.82
CA ASP A 308 36.75 -1.66 5.04
C ASP A 308 37.53 -2.63 5.94
N ASN A 309 37.34 -3.94 5.75
CA ASN A 309 37.98 -5.00 6.54
C ASN A 309 39.52 -4.94 6.54
N SER A 310 40.09 -4.36 5.47
CA SER A 310 41.57 -4.33 5.29
C SER A 310 42.29 -3.18 5.96
N ARG A 311 41.56 -2.32 6.72
CA ARG A 311 42.11 -1.11 7.35
C ARG A 311 41.69 -1.00 8.81
N GLU A 312 42.51 -0.30 9.60
CA GLU A 312 42.15 0.09 10.97
C GLU A 312 41.10 1.20 10.96
N LEU A 313 40.33 1.32 12.06
CA LEU A 313 39.38 2.40 12.29
C LEU A 313 40.10 3.74 12.41
N ASP A 314 39.51 4.81 11.81
CA ASP A 314 39.99 6.18 11.99
C ASP A 314 38.88 7.09 12.56
N GLU A 315 39.14 8.40 12.62
CA GLU A 315 38.24 9.40 13.22
C GLU A 315 36.85 9.40 12.52
N ASP A 316 36.80 9.24 11.19
CA ASP A 316 35.54 9.21 10.44
C ASP A 316 34.72 7.95 10.75
N ASP A 317 35.39 6.80 10.91
CA ASP A 317 34.76 5.55 11.28
C ASP A 317 34.17 5.63 12.71
N TYR A 318 34.91 6.24 13.67
CA TYR A 318 34.39 6.47 15.01
C TYR A 318 33.19 7.40 15.00
N ALA A 319 33.20 8.48 14.21
CA ALA A 319 32.06 9.39 14.08
C ALA A 319 30.84 8.71 13.47
N LEU A 320 31.05 7.83 12.49
CA LEU A 320 29.98 7.01 11.88
C LEU A 320 29.38 6.04 12.90
N ILE A 321 30.21 5.36 13.71
CA ILE A 321 29.75 4.46 14.76
C ILE A 321 28.90 5.21 15.79
N GLU A 322 29.31 6.43 16.21
CA GLU A 322 28.49 7.23 17.12
C GLU A 322 27.14 7.62 16.51
N SER A 323 27.10 7.94 15.23
CA SER A 323 25.86 8.24 14.51
C SER A 323 24.97 6.99 14.39
N ALA A 324 25.57 5.81 14.20
CA ALA A 324 24.87 4.54 14.08
C ALA A 324 24.15 4.09 15.38
N LYS A 325 24.49 4.65 16.53
CA LYS A 325 23.79 4.39 17.80
C LYS A 325 22.43 5.05 17.89
N LEU A 326 22.18 6.08 17.09
CA LEU A 326 20.98 6.91 17.17
C LEU A 326 19.83 6.39 16.30
N VAL A 327 20.12 5.49 15.34
CA VAL A 327 19.18 4.97 14.36
C VAL A 327 19.34 3.46 14.18
N PRO A 328 18.31 2.74 13.69
CA PRO A 328 18.46 1.34 13.31
C PRO A 328 19.61 1.20 12.30
N SER A 329 20.61 0.37 12.62
CA SER A 329 21.85 0.31 11.83
C SER A 329 22.39 -1.08 11.65
N ILE A 330 23.03 -1.32 10.50
CA ILE A 330 23.81 -2.51 10.17
C ILE A 330 25.24 -2.07 9.87
N ALA A 331 26.21 -2.63 10.57
CA ALA A 331 27.62 -2.52 10.22
C ALA A 331 27.91 -3.51 9.08
N VAL A 332 28.22 -2.99 7.92
CA VAL A 332 28.58 -3.76 6.72
C VAL A 332 30.11 -3.79 6.61
N ILE A 333 30.71 -4.91 7.01
CA ILE A 333 32.16 -5.12 6.91
C ILE A 333 32.45 -5.61 5.50
N ASN A 334 32.90 -4.71 4.65
CA ASN A 334 33.18 -4.99 3.24
C ASN A 334 34.63 -5.39 3.01
N LYS A 335 34.92 -5.97 1.85
CA LYS A 335 36.24 -6.45 1.41
C LYS A 335 36.75 -7.61 2.27
N THR A 336 35.86 -8.54 2.61
CA THR A 336 36.23 -9.74 3.40
C THR A 336 37.15 -10.71 2.65
N ASP A 337 37.35 -10.48 1.36
CA ASP A 337 38.37 -11.11 0.53
C ASP A 337 39.81 -10.65 0.81
N LEU A 338 39.99 -9.59 1.64
CA LEU A 338 41.30 -9.05 2.03
C LEU A 338 41.58 -9.39 3.52
N ASP A 339 42.87 -9.24 3.90
CA ASP A 339 43.32 -9.47 5.29
C ASP A 339 42.58 -8.59 6.29
N ASN A 340 42.16 -9.17 7.40
CA ASN A 340 41.46 -8.45 8.47
C ASN A 340 42.43 -7.60 9.30
N LYS A 341 42.17 -6.27 9.32
CA LYS A 341 42.86 -5.28 10.17
C LYS A 341 41.88 -4.45 11.00
N LEU A 342 40.57 -4.64 10.78
CA LEU A 342 39.53 -3.84 11.39
C LEU A 342 39.29 -4.27 12.86
N ASP A 343 39.15 -3.32 13.77
CA ASP A 343 38.73 -3.61 15.16
C ASP A 343 37.21 -3.90 15.21
N ILE A 344 36.89 -5.17 14.94
CA ILE A 344 35.52 -5.68 14.93
C ILE A 344 34.93 -5.68 16.35
N GLU A 345 35.76 -5.84 17.39
CA GLU A 345 35.30 -5.84 18.77
C GLU A 345 34.70 -4.50 19.16
N TYR A 346 35.34 -3.41 18.76
CA TYR A 346 34.83 -2.07 19.01
C TYR A 346 33.49 -1.83 18.27
N ILE A 347 33.38 -2.26 17.00
CA ILE A 347 32.13 -2.13 16.22
C ILE A 347 31.00 -2.93 16.88
N SER A 348 31.26 -4.18 17.28
CA SER A 348 30.26 -5.08 17.87
C SER A 348 29.72 -4.60 19.23
N LYS A 349 30.50 -3.85 19.98
CA LYS A 349 30.05 -3.22 21.23
C LYS A 349 29.06 -2.08 21.01
N ASN A 350 29.07 -1.46 19.83
CA ASN A 350 28.33 -0.24 19.54
C ASN A 350 27.19 -0.45 18.53
N ILE A 351 27.31 -1.40 17.59
CA ILE A 351 26.31 -1.70 16.56
C ILE A 351 25.89 -3.17 16.71
N LYS A 352 24.58 -3.37 16.86
CA LYS A 352 24.00 -4.70 17.16
C LYS A 352 24.07 -5.69 16.02
N TYR A 353 23.91 -5.21 14.77
CA TYR A 353 23.86 -6.05 13.58
C TYR A 353 25.12 -5.84 12.76
N ILE A 354 25.88 -6.92 12.55
CA ILE A 354 27.11 -6.91 11.76
C ILE A 354 26.96 -7.94 10.66
N VAL A 355 27.31 -7.55 9.43
CA VAL A 355 27.28 -8.40 8.25
C VAL A 355 28.62 -8.29 7.54
N TYR A 356 29.19 -9.44 7.20
CA TYR A 356 30.44 -9.53 6.45
C TYR A 356 30.13 -9.75 4.98
N ILE A 357 30.68 -8.90 4.12
CA ILE A 357 30.44 -9.01 2.68
C ILE A 357 31.74 -8.83 1.89
N SER A 358 31.77 -9.44 0.71
CA SER A 358 32.62 -8.98 -0.38
C SER A 358 31.72 -8.47 -1.51
N ALA A 359 31.59 -7.14 -1.61
CA ALA A 359 30.72 -6.52 -2.60
C ALA A 359 31.15 -6.83 -4.05
N ILE A 360 32.39 -7.30 -4.26
CA ILE A 360 32.91 -7.70 -5.57
C ILE A 360 32.48 -9.13 -5.93
N SER A 361 32.61 -10.10 -4.99
CA SER A 361 32.22 -11.51 -5.22
C SER A 361 30.73 -11.75 -5.00
N GLY A 362 30.06 -10.89 -4.24
CA GLY A 362 28.67 -11.07 -3.84
C GLY A 362 28.46 -11.93 -2.59
N ASP A 363 29.54 -12.34 -1.93
CA ASP A 363 29.49 -13.09 -0.68
C ASP A 363 28.86 -12.24 0.43
N GLY A 364 28.10 -12.87 1.35
CA GLY A 364 27.44 -12.19 2.46
C GLY A 364 26.08 -11.55 2.11
N ARG A 365 25.58 -11.78 0.90
CA ARG A 365 24.30 -11.23 0.42
C ARG A 365 23.12 -11.73 1.24
N ASP A 366 23.06 -13.02 1.53
CA ASP A 366 21.95 -13.63 2.27
C ASP A 366 21.94 -13.19 3.73
N GLU A 367 23.12 -12.97 4.32
CA GLU A 367 23.27 -12.44 5.67
C GLU A 367 22.79 -10.99 5.76
N LEU A 368 23.09 -10.17 4.76
CA LEU A 368 22.58 -8.80 4.68
C LEU A 368 21.07 -8.79 4.55
N THR A 369 20.50 -9.66 3.70
CA THR A 369 19.05 -9.81 3.57
C THR A 369 18.40 -10.16 4.90
N LYS A 370 18.91 -11.17 5.62
CA LYS A 370 18.40 -11.56 6.95
C LYS A 370 18.51 -10.43 7.98
N ALA A 371 19.58 -9.64 7.94
CA ALA A 371 19.77 -8.53 8.86
C ALA A 371 18.76 -7.39 8.58
N VAL A 372 18.51 -7.09 7.31
CA VAL A 372 17.50 -6.11 6.89
C VAL A 372 16.11 -6.57 7.30
N GLU A 373 15.72 -7.81 7.00
CA GLU A 373 14.43 -8.37 7.38
C GLU A 373 14.22 -8.37 8.90
N LYS A 374 15.30 -8.60 9.67
CA LYS A 374 15.24 -8.58 11.12
C LYS A 374 15.01 -7.18 11.69
N ILE A 375 15.65 -6.15 11.13
CA ILE A 375 15.43 -4.76 11.51
C ILE A 375 14.03 -4.30 11.09
N ALA A 376 13.61 -4.67 9.88
CA ALA A 376 12.28 -4.41 9.37
C ALA A 376 11.15 -5.14 10.12
N GLY A 377 11.50 -6.13 10.97
CA GLY A 377 10.53 -6.99 11.67
C GLY A 377 9.80 -7.96 10.75
N THR A 378 10.26 -8.14 9.52
CA THR A 378 9.54 -8.93 8.48
C THR A 378 9.83 -10.42 8.50
N GLN A 379 10.70 -10.92 9.40
CA GLN A 379 11.06 -12.35 9.49
C GLN A 379 9.86 -13.29 9.66
N ASN A 380 8.82 -12.83 10.38
CA ASN A 380 7.58 -13.56 10.61
C ASN A 380 6.39 -12.95 9.88
N PHE A 381 6.64 -12.03 8.94
CA PHE A 381 5.58 -11.38 8.18
C PHE A 381 4.92 -12.39 7.24
N ASN A 382 3.62 -12.61 7.45
CA ASN A 382 2.82 -13.45 6.58
C ASN A 382 1.92 -12.56 5.68
N PRO A 383 2.26 -12.38 4.42
CA PRO A 383 1.49 -11.55 3.50
C PRO A 383 0.03 -11.99 3.35
N SER A 384 -0.28 -13.26 3.71
CA SER A 384 -1.62 -13.84 3.52
C SER A 384 -2.57 -13.56 4.69
N GLU A 385 -2.10 -12.95 5.78
CA GLU A 385 -2.91 -12.79 6.99
C GLU A 385 -3.83 -11.57 7.01
N GLY A 386 -3.83 -10.74 6.01
CA GLY A 386 -4.57 -9.48 6.01
C GLY A 386 -4.01 -8.51 7.06
N VAL A 387 -3.31 -7.47 6.61
CA VAL A 387 -2.64 -6.48 7.44
C VAL A 387 -3.27 -5.11 7.24
N LEU A 388 -3.08 -4.22 8.22
CA LEU A 388 -3.47 -2.81 8.07
C LEU A 388 -2.52 -2.13 7.09
N SER A 389 -3.07 -1.44 6.10
CA SER A 389 -2.31 -0.89 4.99
C SER A 389 -2.05 0.61 5.07
N ASN A 390 -2.78 1.33 5.93
CA ASN A 390 -2.67 2.78 6.07
C ASN A 390 -3.04 3.28 7.47
N GLU A 391 -2.74 4.58 7.71
CA GLU A 391 -2.95 5.22 9.01
C GLU A 391 -4.43 5.31 9.39
N ARG A 392 -5.34 5.51 8.44
CA ARG A 392 -6.79 5.51 8.69
C ARG A 392 -7.23 4.18 9.32
N GLN A 393 -6.82 3.06 8.71
CA GLN A 393 -7.14 1.72 9.22
C GLN A 393 -6.51 1.50 10.60
N ARG A 394 -5.25 1.93 10.81
CA ARG A 394 -4.57 1.82 12.10
C ARG A 394 -5.30 2.58 13.21
N ILE A 395 -5.71 3.82 12.93
CA ILE A 395 -6.44 4.65 13.89
C ILE A 395 -7.80 4.01 14.22
N ALA A 396 -8.54 3.54 13.23
CA ALA A 396 -9.85 2.90 13.46
C ALA A 396 -9.72 1.65 14.35
N VAL A 397 -8.74 0.77 14.07
CA VAL A 397 -8.50 -0.42 14.90
C VAL A 397 -8.01 -0.04 16.30
N LYS A 398 -7.17 1.00 16.42
CA LYS A 398 -6.71 1.49 17.73
C LYS A 398 -7.88 2.02 18.56
N ASN A 399 -8.74 2.84 17.98
CA ASN A 399 -9.92 3.36 18.67
C ASN A 399 -10.85 2.23 19.11
N ALA A 400 -11.11 1.24 18.23
CA ALA A 400 -11.89 0.05 18.59
C ALA A 400 -11.25 -0.74 19.76
N LEU A 401 -9.91 -0.88 19.77
CA LEU A 401 -9.18 -1.50 20.87
C LEU A 401 -9.36 -0.73 22.17
N ASP A 402 -9.23 0.60 22.13
CA ASP A 402 -9.35 1.46 23.30
C ASP A 402 -10.77 1.38 23.89
N SER A 403 -11.82 1.38 23.03
CA SER A 403 -13.22 1.23 23.45
C SER A 403 -13.49 -0.17 24.08
N VAL A 404 -12.93 -1.27 23.53
CA VAL A 404 -13.09 -2.59 24.16
C VAL A 404 -12.35 -2.68 25.49
N ILE A 405 -11.18 -2.05 25.62
CA ILE A 405 -10.45 -1.98 26.91
C ILE A 405 -11.27 -1.18 27.92
N GLU A 406 -11.95 -0.10 27.51
CA GLU A 406 -12.84 0.68 28.37
C GLU A 406 -14.03 -0.16 28.85
N ALA A 407 -14.69 -0.91 27.95
CA ALA A 407 -15.75 -1.85 28.29
C ALA A 407 -15.30 -2.86 29.35
N MET A 408 -14.11 -3.45 29.17
CA MET A 408 -13.54 -4.40 30.11
C MET A 408 -13.22 -3.76 31.47
N ASN A 409 -12.72 -2.53 31.50
CA ASN A 409 -12.43 -1.81 32.73
C ASN A 409 -13.73 -1.42 33.47
N ALA A 410 -14.75 -0.98 32.74
CA ALA A 410 -16.07 -0.70 33.30
C ALA A 410 -16.63 -1.93 34.00
N LEU A 411 -16.57 -3.10 33.36
CA LEU A 411 -17.01 -4.36 33.93
C LEU A 411 -16.22 -4.74 35.20
N LYS A 412 -14.88 -4.62 35.19
CA LYS A 412 -14.02 -4.90 36.35
C LYS A 412 -14.26 -3.94 37.52
N CYS A 413 -14.66 -2.71 37.24
CA CYS A 413 -15.05 -1.72 38.27
C CYS A 413 -16.44 -1.93 38.83
N GLY A 414 -17.19 -2.95 38.36
CA GLY A 414 -18.54 -3.24 38.81
C GLY A 414 -19.58 -2.26 38.27
N MET A 415 -19.32 -1.62 37.14
CA MET A 415 -20.31 -0.76 36.45
C MET A 415 -21.43 -1.62 35.86
N THR A 416 -22.58 -0.99 35.60
CA THR A 416 -23.73 -1.66 34.99
C THR A 416 -23.45 -2.13 33.57
N PHE A 417 -24.14 -3.16 33.13
CA PHE A 417 -24.01 -3.67 31.77
C PHE A 417 -24.35 -2.61 30.70
N ASP A 418 -25.24 -1.65 30.98
CA ASP A 418 -25.54 -0.54 30.09
C ASP A 418 -24.26 0.27 29.74
N ALA A 419 -23.45 0.58 30.76
CA ALA A 419 -22.18 1.29 30.55
C ALA A 419 -21.18 0.47 29.71
N VAL A 420 -21.15 -0.85 29.89
CA VAL A 420 -20.32 -1.77 29.11
C VAL A 420 -20.82 -1.82 27.67
N THR A 421 -22.14 -1.87 27.44
CA THR A 421 -22.76 -1.90 26.11
C THR A 421 -22.38 -0.67 25.29
N VAL A 422 -22.44 0.54 25.90
CA VAL A 422 -22.03 1.78 25.21
C VAL A 422 -20.62 1.70 24.66
N SER A 423 -19.65 1.21 25.45
CA SER A 423 -18.27 1.09 24.98
C SER A 423 -18.09 -0.01 23.91
N ILE A 424 -18.87 -1.10 23.97
CA ILE A 424 -18.88 -2.13 22.92
C ILE A 424 -19.47 -1.57 21.62
N GLU A 425 -20.58 -0.81 21.68
CA GLU A 425 -21.19 -0.16 20.51
C GLU A 425 -20.25 0.87 19.86
N ASP A 426 -19.48 1.59 20.67
CA ASP A 426 -18.46 2.51 20.16
C ASP A 426 -17.35 1.77 19.41
N ALA A 427 -16.88 0.64 19.97
CA ALA A 427 -15.92 -0.23 19.25
C ALA A 427 -16.48 -0.73 17.91
N ILE A 428 -17.74 -1.16 17.88
CA ILE A 428 -18.44 -1.58 16.65
C ILE A 428 -18.49 -0.42 15.64
N SER A 429 -18.81 0.81 16.11
CA SER A 429 -18.84 1.98 15.24
C SER A 429 -17.51 2.21 14.53
N HIS A 430 -16.39 2.11 15.24
CA HIS A 430 -15.06 2.23 14.64
C HIS A 430 -14.74 1.12 13.63
N LEU A 431 -15.24 -0.10 13.84
CA LEU A 431 -15.11 -1.18 12.86
C LEU A 431 -15.96 -0.96 11.60
N LEU A 432 -17.17 -0.39 11.75
CA LEU A 432 -18.02 0.01 10.63
C LEU A 432 -17.40 1.16 9.81
N GLU A 433 -16.73 2.11 10.48
CA GLU A 433 -15.93 3.15 9.82
C GLU A 433 -14.74 2.56 9.05
N LEU A 434 -14.08 1.55 9.61
CA LEU A 434 -12.96 0.87 8.98
C LEU A 434 -13.35 0.24 7.64
N THR A 435 -14.45 -0.51 7.61
CA THR A 435 -14.97 -1.19 6.41
C THR A 435 -15.71 -0.25 5.46
N GLY A 436 -16.11 0.93 5.94
CA GLY A 436 -16.88 1.92 5.18
C GLY A 436 -18.39 1.69 5.22
N GLU A 437 -18.90 0.75 6.03
CA GLU A 437 -20.32 0.52 6.22
C GLU A 437 -21.01 1.73 6.89
N ARG A 438 -20.25 2.47 7.70
CA ARG A 438 -20.69 3.72 8.35
C ARG A 438 -19.59 4.77 8.19
N THR A 439 -19.62 5.48 7.07
CA THR A 439 -18.58 6.45 6.72
C THR A 439 -19.20 7.69 6.10
N SER A 440 -18.64 8.87 6.37
CA SER A 440 -19.09 10.12 5.74
C SER A 440 -18.58 10.20 4.30
N ASP A 441 -19.34 10.91 3.45
CA ASP A 441 -18.93 11.17 2.05
C ASP A 441 -17.55 11.84 1.95
N GLU A 442 -17.20 12.70 2.93
CA GLU A 442 -15.88 13.36 2.99
C GLU A 442 -14.72 12.37 3.15
N VAL A 443 -14.90 11.32 3.96
CA VAL A 443 -13.87 10.27 4.14
C VAL A 443 -13.75 9.44 2.86
N VAL A 444 -14.87 9.08 2.26
CA VAL A 444 -14.91 8.37 0.97
C VAL A 444 -14.18 9.19 -0.07
N ASP A 445 -14.51 10.46 -0.25
CA ASP A 445 -13.89 11.33 -1.23
C ASP A 445 -12.38 11.50 -0.99
N ARG A 446 -11.94 11.63 0.26
CA ARG A 446 -10.51 11.71 0.61
C ARG A 446 -9.75 10.44 0.25
N VAL A 447 -10.34 9.26 0.47
CA VAL A 447 -9.72 7.97 0.10
C VAL A 447 -9.52 7.91 -1.41
N PHE A 448 -10.57 8.22 -2.20
CA PHE A 448 -10.52 8.08 -3.66
C PHE A 448 -9.76 9.20 -4.36
N HIS A 449 -9.59 10.37 -3.73
CA HIS A 449 -8.78 11.48 -4.30
C HIS A 449 -7.32 11.09 -4.58
N ASN A 450 -6.79 10.14 -3.82
CA ASN A 450 -5.41 9.65 -3.99
C ASN A 450 -5.25 8.59 -5.09
N PHE A 451 -6.33 8.22 -5.77
CA PHE A 451 -6.30 7.23 -6.84
C PHE A 451 -5.89 7.84 -8.18
N CYS A 452 -5.45 6.97 -9.09
CA CYS A 452 -5.24 7.38 -10.48
C CYS A 452 -6.58 7.59 -11.19
N VAL A 453 -6.64 8.56 -12.12
CA VAL A 453 -7.76 8.69 -13.06
C VAL A 453 -7.81 7.44 -13.93
N GLY A 454 -9.00 6.86 -14.11
CA GLY A 454 -9.19 5.61 -14.88
C GLY A 454 -9.25 4.33 -14.03
N LYS A 455 -9.17 4.48 -12.68
CA LYS A 455 -9.37 3.40 -11.69
C LYS A 455 -10.55 3.68 -10.76
#